data_5fd81adaf3002dea840787592a88162b
#
_entry.id   5fd81adaf3002dea840787592a88162b
#
_cell.length_a   1.000
_cell.length_b   1.000
_cell.length_c   1.000
_cell.angle_alpha   90.00
_cell.angle_beta   90.00
_cell.angle_gamma   90.00
#
_symmetry.space_group_name_H-M   'P 1'
#
loop_
_entity.id
_entity.type
_entity.pdbx_description
1 polymer ?
#
loop_
_entity_poly.entity_id
_entity_poly.type
_entity_poly.pdbx_seq_one_letter_code
_entity_poly.pdbx_strand_id
1 'polypeptide(L)'
;MDNTFAQRLVNARKIRCMSQRELCNSVDGKVSPTAIAKYEKGLMMPSSDVLIVLSNALNMKLDYFFRPYTIDIDSSKFEFRKKSSLGSKKVESIKYLVCSEIEKYLEIEAILGITSKFCLDYSNTTVEGENEAKLLALRLRNDLNIGSDAIVSAIDLLESVGVKIIEIDHDSSFSGTCNEAGGLPVIVVNKNMCSERKRLTIFHELGHLLMHCADGVDKEKMCNVFANEVLIPSDKFKNLIGESRHDISLVELQAIQREYGISVDALMVKAAQLNVITDRRFTSYHKKKNALPTFKEAVEQSLYPMEHTFRFERLVYRALASEVISYSKAAALLDKSVNEVRDTLNLM
;
A
#
# COMPACT_ATOMS: atom_id res chain seq x y z
N MET A 1 -7.98 7.00 34.07
CA MET A 1 -7.48 8.22 33.43
C MET A 1 -7.40 7.93 31.94
N ASP A 2 -7.86 8.85 31.13
CA ASP A 2 -7.76 8.72 29.69
C ASP A 2 -6.26 8.68 29.27
N ASN A 3 -5.82 7.55 28.73
CA ASN A 3 -4.42 7.30 28.42
C ASN A 3 -4.08 7.69 26.95
N THR A 4 -5.00 8.43 26.31
CA THR A 4 -4.92 8.81 24.89
C THR A 4 -3.63 9.53 24.55
N PHE A 5 -3.28 10.57 25.31
CA PHE A 5 -2.05 11.32 25.10
C PHE A 5 -0.80 10.43 25.15
N ALA A 6 -0.69 9.60 26.18
CA ALA A 6 0.47 8.73 26.37
C ALA A 6 0.67 7.77 25.20
N GLN A 7 -0.40 7.12 24.77
CA GLN A 7 -0.39 6.22 23.61
C GLN A 7 -0.07 6.95 22.32
N ARG A 8 -0.66 8.13 22.07
CA ARG A 8 -0.39 8.97 20.91
C ARG A 8 1.07 9.44 20.86
N LEU A 9 1.66 9.78 22.02
CA LEU A 9 3.08 10.15 22.10
C LEU A 9 3.99 8.97 21.73
N VAL A 10 3.71 7.77 22.22
CA VAL A 10 4.43 6.54 21.84
C VAL A 10 4.32 6.32 20.34
N ASN A 11 3.10 6.38 19.79
CA ASN A 11 2.86 6.15 18.36
C ASN A 11 3.61 7.17 17.50
N ALA A 12 3.54 8.46 17.82
CA ALA A 12 4.25 9.52 17.10
C ALA A 12 5.76 9.29 17.08
N ARG A 13 6.34 8.95 18.25
CA ARG A 13 7.77 8.66 18.36
C ARG A 13 8.17 7.42 17.55
N LYS A 14 7.34 6.36 17.59
CA LYS A 14 7.59 5.14 16.82
C LYS A 14 7.48 5.37 15.31
N ILE A 15 6.49 6.13 14.86
CA ILE A 15 6.37 6.57 13.45
C ILE A 15 7.65 7.25 12.97
N ARG A 16 8.29 8.06 13.84
CA ARG A 16 9.56 8.73 13.52
C ARG A 16 10.82 7.88 13.73
N CYS A 17 10.68 6.58 13.98
CA CYS A 17 11.78 5.65 14.28
C CYS A 17 12.65 6.08 15.49
N MET A 18 12.15 6.94 16.39
CA MET A 18 12.92 7.49 17.50
C MET A 18 12.84 6.62 18.75
N SER A 19 13.96 6.46 19.46
CA SER A 19 13.98 6.05 20.86
C SER A 19 13.63 7.23 21.77
N GLN A 20 13.30 6.99 23.03
CA GLN A 20 13.07 8.07 24.00
C GLN A 20 14.27 9.00 24.17
N ARG A 21 15.50 8.45 24.04
CA ARG A 21 16.75 9.25 24.07
C ARG A 21 16.90 10.12 22.84
N GLU A 22 16.63 9.57 21.65
CA GLU A 22 16.68 10.32 20.39
C GLU A 22 15.64 11.45 20.40
N LEU A 23 14.43 11.21 20.92
CA LEU A 23 13.42 12.27 21.09
C LEU A 23 13.89 13.33 22.10
N CYS A 24 14.50 12.94 23.23
CA CYS A 24 15.09 13.89 24.17
C CYS A 24 16.16 14.77 23.52
N ASN A 25 17.03 14.20 22.70
CA ASN A 25 18.06 14.95 22.00
C ASN A 25 17.47 15.91 20.94
N SER A 26 16.38 15.53 20.26
CA SER A 26 15.74 16.36 19.24
C SER A 26 15.00 17.58 19.80
N VAL A 27 14.79 17.64 21.12
CA VAL A 27 14.16 18.76 21.83
C VAL A 27 15.16 19.62 22.61
N ASP A 28 16.46 19.59 22.24
CA ASP A 28 17.55 20.38 22.81
C ASP A 28 17.65 20.26 24.36
N GLY A 29 17.34 19.08 24.88
CA GLY A 29 17.38 18.81 26.32
C GLY A 29 16.32 19.52 27.16
N LYS A 30 15.33 20.18 26.55
CA LYS A 30 14.20 20.82 27.24
C LYS A 30 13.36 19.81 28.02
N VAL A 31 13.44 18.54 27.65
CA VAL A 31 12.70 17.44 28.28
C VAL A 31 13.66 16.29 28.59
N SER A 32 13.68 15.84 29.84
CA SER A 32 14.54 14.69 30.20
C SER A 32 13.98 13.36 29.71
N PRO A 33 14.84 12.32 29.48
CA PRO A 33 14.36 10.99 29.12
C PRO A 33 13.39 10.41 30.15
N THR A 34 13.60 10.73 31.45
CA THR A 34 12.71 10.31 32.52
C THR A 34 11.34 10.96 32.45
N ALA A 35 11.27 12.24 32.00
CA ALA A 35 10.00 12.93 31.79
C ALA A 35 9.25 12.33 30.60
N ILE A 36 9.94 12.08 29.49
CA ILE A 36 9.34 11.39 28.32
C ILE A 36 8.77 10.02 28.74
N ALA A 37 9.53 9.23 29.52
CA ALA A 37 9.06 7.93 29.99
C ALA A 37 7.81 8.05 30.89
N LYS A 38 7.70 9.11 31.72
CA LYS A 38 6.49 9.37 32.54
C LYS A 38 5.31 9.80 31.68
N TYR A 39 5.53 10.62 30.65
CA TYR A 39 4.49 11.02 29.68
C TYR A 39 3.94 9.80 28.92
N GLU A 40 4.83 8.93 28.42
CA GLU A 40 4.43 7.72 27.71
C GLU A 40 3.72 6.67 28.57
N LYS A 41 3.94 6.71 29.90
CA LYS A 41 3.22 5.86 30.86
C LYS A 41 1.92 6.49 31.38
N GLY A 42 1.60 7.71 30.94
CA GLY A 42 0.41 8.44 31.44
C GLY A 42 0.51 8.88 32.90
N LEU A 43 1.72 8.87 33.49
CA LEU A 43 1.96 9.27 34.88
C LEU A 43 2.03 10.79 35.07
N MET A 44 2.24 11.53 34.00
CA MET A 44 2.37 12.98 34.00
C MET A 44 1.97 13.53 32.63
N MET A 45 1.36 14.72 32.60
CA MET A 45 1.12 15.48 31.37
C MET A 45 2.19 16.54 31.19
N PRO A 46 2.66 16.80 29.94
CA PRO A 46 3.56 17.91 29.67
C PRO A 46 2.83 19.26 29.82
N SER A 47 3.59 20.33 30.12
CA SER A 47 3.10 21.69 29.98
C SER A 47 2.87 22.03 28.50
N SER A 48 2.11 23.10 28.23
CA SER A 48 1.84 23.57 26.86
C SER A 48 3.12 23.83 26.06
N ASP A 49 4.13 24.45 26.68
CA ASP A 49 5.41 24.74 26.04
C ASP A 49 6.17 23.44 25.64
N VAL A 50 6.17 22.44 26.52
CA VAL A 50 6.77 21.13 26.28
C VAL A 50 6.00 20.41 25.19
N LEU A 51 4.68 20.49 25.19
CA LEU A 51 3.85 19.86 24.18
C LEU A 51 4.13 20.41 22.77
N ILE A 52 4.27 21.76 22.65
CA ILE A 52 4.65 22.41 21.38
C ILE A 52 6.02 21.92 20.90
N VAL A 53 7.00 21.81 21.80
CA VAL A 53 8.32 21.34 21.46
C VAL A 53 8.31 19.87 21.00
N LEU A 54 7.56 19.01 21.67
CA LEU A 54 7.38 17.61 21.28
C LEU A 54 6.66 17.49 19.94
N SER A 55 5.61 18.28 19.72
CA SER A 55 4.84 18.35 18.47
C SER A 55 5.76 18.69 17.28
N ASN A 56 6.59 19.70 17.42
CA ASN A 56 7.55 20.11 16.39
C ASN A 56 8.61 19.05 16.14
N ALA A 57 9.24 18.49 17.19
CA ALA A 57 10.26 17.45 17.07
C ALA A 57 9.74 16.17 16.41
N LEU A 58 8.47 15.82 16.66
CA LEU A 58 7.81 14.67 16.07
C LEU A 58 7.15 14.99 14.73
N ASN A 59 7.12 16.26 14.32
CA ASN A 59 6.40 16.73 13.14
C ASN A 59 4.95 16.22 13.12
N MET A 60 4.25 16.38 14.26
CA MET A 60 2.85 16.02 14.44
C MET A 60 2.08 17.26 14.88
N LYS A 61 0.84 17.44 14.43
CA LYS A 61 -0.03 18.51 14.90
C LYS A 61 -0.41 18.29 16.35
N LEU A 62 -0.65 19.37 17.11
CA LEU A 62 -1.06 19.30 18.51
C LEU A 62 -2.32 18.44 18.71
N ASP A 63 -3.30 18.59 17.83
CA ASP A 63 -4.57 17.86 17.88
C ASP A 63 -4.39 16.32 17.81
N TYR A 64 -3.32 15.87 17.15
CA TYR A 64 -3.00 14.44 17.05
C TYR A 64 -2.87 13.79 18.44
N PHE A 65 -2.25 14.46 19.40
CA PHE A 65 -2.00 13.90 20.71
C PHE A 65 -3.25 13.76 21.56
N PHE A 66 -4.32 14.47 21.23
CA PHE A 66 -5.60 14.46 21.96
C PHE A 66 -6.73 13.77 21.20
N ARG A 67 -6.47 13.31 19.98
CA ARG A 67 -7.49 12.60 19.18
C ARG A 67 -7.81 11.26 19.83
N PRO A 68 -9.06 11.04 20.28
CA PRO A 68 -9.45 9.78 20.91
C PRO A 68 -9.27 8.62 19.91
N TYR A 69 -9.02 7.43 20.44
CA TYR A 69 -9.10 6.20 19.65
C TYR A 69 -10.57 5.85 19.46
N THR A 70 -11.04 5.91 18.23
CA THR A 70 -12.42 5.59 17.89
C THR A 70 -12.58 4.10 17.52
N ILE A 71 -11.48 3.45 17.16
CA ILE A 71 -11.46 2.05 16.74
C ILE A 71 -10.20 1.42 17.32
N ASP A 72 -10.37 0.27 17.96
CA ASP A 72 -9.25 -0.53 18.44
C ASP A 72 -8.68 -1.34 17.28
N ILE A 73 -7.49 -0.92 16.81
CA ILE A 73 -6.74 -1.63 15.78
C ILE A 73 -5.66 -2.44 16.49
N ASP A 74 -5.85 -3.73 16.58
CA ASP A 74 -4.86 -4.64 17.14
C ASP A 74 -3.61 -4.65 16.26
N SER A 75 -2.64 -3.81 16.62
CA SER A 75 -1.36 -3.70 15.90
C SER A 75 -0.55 -4.99 15.92
N SER A 76 -0.84 -5.95 16.81
CA SER A 76 -0.14 -7.25 16.88
C SER A 76 -0.47 -8.15 15.70
N LYS A 77 -1.66 -7.99 15.13
CA LYS A 77 -2.11 -8.74 13.95
C LYS A 77 -1.46 -8.30 12.66
N PHE A 78 -0.76 -7.14 12.65
CA PHE A 78 -0.02 -6.69 11.47
C PHE A 78 1.29 -7.48 11.34
N GLU A 79 1.23 -8.61 10.68
CA GLU A 79 2.41 -9.35 10.26
C GLU A 79 3.00 -8.69 9.03
N PHE A 80 3.84 -7.67 9.24
CA PHE A 80 4.68 -7.18 8.15
C PHE A 80 5.65 -8.30 7.77
N ARG A 81 5.42 -8.94 6.66
CA ARG A 81 6.36 -9.91 6.14
C ARG A 81 7.69 -9.22 5.93
N LYS A 82 8.67 -9.65 6.71
CA LYS A 82 10.02 -9.13 6.68
C LYS A 82 10.59 -9.34 5.27
N LYS A 83 10.63 -8.31 4.44
CA LYS A 83 11.74 -8.27 3.50
C LYS A 83 12.99 -8.25 4.36
N SER A 84 13.88 -9.21 4.14
CA SER A 84 15.10 -9.43 4.92
C SER A 84 16.03 -8.20 5.05
N SER A 85 15.75 -7.13 4.32
CA SER A 85 16.49 -5.87 4.27
C SER A 85 15.97 -4.75 5.19
N LEU A 86 14.75 -4.88 5.77
CA LEU A 86 14.19 -3.85 6.66
C LEU A 86 14.60 -4.10 8.11
N GLY A 87 15.32 -3.13 8.69
CA GLY A 87 15.63 -3.15 10.12
C GLY A 87 14.36 -3.09 10.99
N SER A 88 14.39 -3.72 12.16
CA SER A 88 13.23 -3.85 13.07
C SER A 88 12.56 -2.51 13.42
N LYS A 89 13.35 -1.42 13.61
CA LYS A 89 12.83 -0.07 13.88
C LYS A 89 12.00 0.48 12.72
N LYS A 90 12.43 0.26 11.46
CA LYS A 90 11.67 0.70 10.27
C LYS A 90 10.36 -0.07 10.11
N VAL A 91 10.39 -1.39 10.33
CA VAL A 91 9.17 -2.22 10.32
C VAL A 91 8.18 -1.73 11.37
N GLU A 92 8.65 -1.43 12.57
CA GLU A 92 7.81 -0.91 13.64
C GLU A 92 7.22 0.46 13.28
N SER A 93 8.01 1.36 12.70
CA SER A 93 7.54 2.67 12.24
C SER A 93 6.43 2.56 11.19
N ILE A 94 6.62 1.72 10.17
CA ILE A 94 5.59 1.45 9.16
C ILE A 94 4.32 0.93 9.81
N LYS A 95 4.43 0.03 10.79
CA LYS A 95 3.29 -0.51 11.55
C LYS A 95 2.44 0.60 12.17
N TYR A 96 3.07 1.48 12.93
CA TYR A 96 2.36 2.58 13.60
C TYR A 96 1.77 3.59 12.60
N LEU A 97 2.50 3.88 11.51
CA LEU A 97 2.01 4.74 10.44
C LEU A 97 0.75 4.14 9.79
N VAL A 98 0.82 2.88 9.42
CA VAL A 98 -0.31 2.15 8.81
C VAL A 98 -1.52 2.12 9.74
N CYS A 99 -1.33 1.80 11.02
CA CYS A 99 -2.42 1.83 12.00
C CYS A 99 -3.07 3.23 12.08
N SER A 100 -2.26 4.29 12.06
CA SER A 100 -2.77 5.66 12.08
C SER A 100 -3.59 6.01 10.84
N GLU A 101 -3.16 5.58 9.65
CA GLU A 101 -3.91 5.83 8.41
C GLU A 101 -5.20 5.00 8.34
N ILE A 102 -5.16 3.74 8.76
CA ILE A 102 -6.38 2.90 8.85
C ILE A 102 -7.38 3.51 9.83
N GLU A 103 -6.92 4.00 10.98
CA GLU A 103 -7.78 4.65 11.97
C GLU A 103 -8.52 5.85 11.37
N LYS A 104 -7.81 6.73 10.66
CA LYS A 104 -8.41 7.89 9.98
C LYS A 104 -9.46 7.44 8.95
N TYR A 105 -9.13 6.39 8.20
CA TYR A 105 -10.01 5.86 7.15
C TYR A 105 -11.30 5.28 7.72
N LEU A 106 -11.19 4.46 8.75
CA LEU A 106 -12.36 3.85 9.40
C LEU A 106 -13.18 4.91 10.16
N GLU A 107 -12.53 5.93 10.74
CA GLU A 107 -13.20 7.03 11.39
C GLU A 107 -14.11 7.80 10.43
N ILE A 108 -13.61 8.17 9.23
CA ILE A 108 -14.43 8.92 8.27
C ILE A 108 -15.57 8.06 7.70
N GLU A 109 -15.37 6.76 7.52
CA GLU A 109 -16.44 5.86 7.11
C GLU A 109 -17.53 5.73 8.18
N ALA A 110 -17.13 5.61 9.46
CA ALA A 110 -18.07 5.56 10.58
C ALA A 110 -18.88 6.87 10.68
N ILE A 111 -18.24 8.03 10.54
CA ILE A 111 -18.91 9.35 10.54
C ILE A 111 -19.94 9.43 9.41
N LEU A 112 -19.64 8.90 8.25
CA LEU A 112 -20.54 8.89 7.09
C LEU A 112 -21.56 7.75 7.08
N GLY A 113 -21.53 6.86 8.09
CA GLY A 113 -22.40 5.67 8.15
C GLY A 113 -22.13 4.67 7.02
N ILE A 114 -20.92 4.66 6.47
CA ILE A 114 -20.54 3.75 5.39
C ILE A 114 -20.13 2.41 5.99
N THR A 115 -20.87 1.35 5.65
CA THR A 115 -20.50 -0.03 5.99
C THR A 115 -19.87 -0.67 4.76
N SER A 116 -18.55 -0.76 4.73
CA SER A 116 -17.83 -1.53 3.71
C SER A 116 -17.96 -3.01 4.00
N LYS A 117 -18.20 -3.80 2.95
CA LYS A 117 -18.18 -5.26 3.03
C LYS A 117 -17.19 -5.77 1.99
N PHE A 118 -16.36 -6.70 2.40
CA PHE A 118 -15.53 -7.44 1.46
C PHE A 118 -16.36 -8.56 0.86
N CYS A 119 -16.44 -8.59 -0.47
CA CYS A 119 -17.38 -9.44 -1.19
C CYS A 119 -16.72 -10.66 -1.83
N LEU A 120 -15.41 -10.82 -1.71
CA LEU A 120 -14.66 -11.92 -2.34
C LEU A 120 -14.37 -13.00 -1.30
N ASP A 121 -14.84 -14.22 -1.53
CA ASP A 121 -14.59 -15.37 -0.67
C ASP A 121 -13.98 -16.50 -1.50
N TYR A 122 -12.73 -16.82 -1.21
CA TYR A 122 -11.98 -17.93 -1.82
C TYR A 122 -11.43 -18.91 -0.76
N SER A 123 -12.00 -18.89 0.45
CA SER A 123 -11.56 -19.71 1.60
C SER A 123 -11.51 -21.21 1.30
N ASN A 124 -12.34 -21.69 0.36
CA ASN A 124 -12.42 -23.10 -0.06
C ASN A 124 -11.45 -23.47 -1.20
N THR A 125 -10.55 -22.55 -1.60
CA THR A 125 -9.63 -22.81 -2.72
C THR A 125 -8.22 -23.02 -2.19
N THR A 126 -7.71 -24.25 -2.28
CA THR A 126 -6.32 -24.58 -1.97
C THR A 126 -5.47 -24.47 -3.23
N VAL A 127 -4.34 -23.78 -3.14
CA VAL A 127 -3.37 -23.60 -4.23
C VAL A 127 -2.23 -24.59 -4.02
N GLU A 128 -2.13 -25.57 -4.91
CA GLU A 128 -1.10 -26.61 -4.89
C GLU A 128 0.06 -26.30 -5.84
N GLY A 129 -0.13 -25.35 -6.78
CA GLY A 129 0.87 -24.97 -7.76
C GLY A 129 0.46 -23.79 -8.63
N GLU A 130 1.22 -23.55 -9.69
CA GLU A 130 1.03 -22.39 -10.57
C GLU A 130 -0.32 -22.42 -11.32
N ASN A 131 -0.83 -23.62 -11.65
CA ASN A 131 -2.11 -23.74 -12.37
C ASN A 131 -3.28 -23.26 -11.51
N GLU A 132 -3.33 -23.67 -10.25
CA GLU A 132 -4.37 -23.25 -9.31
C GLU A 132 -4.29 -21.75 -9.03
N ALA A 133 -3.07 -21.19 -8.92
CA ALA A 133 -2.89 -19.74 -8.78
C ALA A 133 -3.41 -18.96 -9.99
N LYS A 134 -3.19 -19.46 -11.22
CA LYS A 134 -3.73 -18.89 -12.47
C LYS A 134 -5.26 -19.01 -12.52
N LEU A 135 -5.81 -20.18 -12.19
CA LEU A 135 -7.26 -20.39 -12.15
C LEU A 135 -7.94 -19.45 -11.14
N LEU A 136 -7.32 -19.25 -9.97
CA LEU A 136 -7.81 -18.29 -8.98
C LEU A 136 -7.79 -16.85 -9.52
N ALA A 137 -6.76 -16.46 -10.24
CA ALA A 137 -6.67 -15.17 -10.90
C ALA A 137 -7.78 -14.96 -11.95
N LEU A 138 -8.03 -15.97 -12.78
CA LEU A 138 -9.11 -15.95 -13.78
C LEU A 138 -10.49 -15.90 -13.11
N ARG A 139 -10.69 -16.65 -12.01
CA ARG A 139 -11.91 -16.57 -11.22
C ARG A 139 -12.11 -15.16 -10.67
N LEU A 140 -11.08 -14.54 -10.09
CA LEU A 140 -11.14 -13.16 -9.61
C LEU A 140 -11.55 -12.20 -10.73
N ARG A 141 -10.95 -12.33 -11.92
CA ARG A 141 -11.29 -11.48 -13.08
C ARG A 141 -12.75 -11.65 -13.50
N ASN A 142 -13.27 -12.88 -13.45
CA ASN A 142 -14.67 -13.15 -13.74
C ASN A 142 -15.61 -12.57 -12.69
N ASP A 143 -15.31 -12.75 -11.40
CA ASP A 143 -16.12 -12.23 -10.29
C ASP A 143 -16.14 -10.69 -10.27
N LEU A 144 -15.07 -10.05 -10.77
CA LEU A 144 -14.98 -8.60 -10.96
C LEU A 144 -15.51 -8.11 -12.32
N ASN A 145 -16.04 -9.01 -13.16
CA ASN A 145 -16.55 -8.70 -14.51
C ASN A 145 -15.53 -8.00 -15.43
N ILE A 146 -14.25 -8.36 -15.33
CA ILE A 146 -13.17 -7.76 -16.14
C ILE A 146 -12.97 -8.55 -17.45
N GLY A 147 -13.23 -9.87 -17.41
CA GLY A 147 -12.91 -10.75 -18.54
C GLY A 147 -11.44 -10.75 -18.86
N SER A 148 -11.06 -10.59 -20.14
CA SER A 148 -9.67 -10.53 -20.61
C SER A 148 -9.15 -9.10 -20.82
N ASP A 149 -9.96 -8.07 -20.54
CA ASP A 149 -9.63 -6.67 -20.81
C ASP A 149 -8.60 -6.10 -19.82
N ALA A 150 -7.98 -4.99 -20.18
CA ALA A 150 -7.07 -4.27 -19.31
C ALA A 150 -7.83 -3.69 -18.11
N ILE A 151 -7.22 -3.76 -16.94
CA ILE A 151 -7.74 -3.13 -15.71
C ILE A 151 -7.40 -1.65 -15.77
N VAL A 152 -8.40 -0.79 -15.81
CA VAL A 152 -8.20 0.68 -15.93
C VAL A 152 -7.53 1.23 -14.67
N SER A 153 -8.03 0.89 -13.48
CA SER A 153 -7.46 1.26 -12.19
C SER A 153 -7.52 0.06 -11.25
N ALA A 154 -6.36 -0.42 -10.83
CA ALA A 154 -6.25 -1.51 -9.86
C ALA A 154 -6.77 -1.06 -8.48
N ILE A 155 -6.51 0.19 -8.11
CA ILE A 155 -6.92 0.77 -6.84
C ILE A 155 -8.45 0.88 -6.77
N ASP A 156 -9.08 1.58 -7.73
CA ASP A 156 -10.52 1.78 -7.72
C ASP A 156 -11.29 0.45 -7.80
N LEU A 157 -10.78 -0.48 -8.60
CA LEU A 157 -11.35 -1.81 -8.74
C LEU A 157 -11.44 -2.53 -7.39
N LEU A 158 -10.33 -2.58 -6.64
CA LEU A 158 -10.28 -3.26 -5.36
C LEU A 158 -11.02 -2.50 -4.26
N GLU A 159 -10.99 -1.18 -4.27
CA GLU A 159 -11.78 -0.37 -3.35
C GLU A 159 -13.29 -0.57 -3.57
N SER A 160 -13.73 -0.84 -4.80
CA SER A 160 -15.13 -1.11 -5.12
C SER A 160 -15.67 -2.40 -4.49
N VAL A 161 -14.79 -3.38 -4.22
CA VAL A 161 -15.15 -4.66 -3.58
C VAL A 161 -14.79 -4.72 -2.09
N GLY A 162 -14.45 -3.57 -1.51
CA GLY A 162 -14.27 -3.44 -0.06
C GLY A 162 -12.84 -3.59 0.44
N VAL A 163 -11.84 -3.74 -0.44
CA VAL A 163 -10.43 -3.68 -0.04
C VAL A 163 -10.05 -2.23 0.29
N LYS A 164 -9.35 -2.02 1.39
CA LYS A 164 -8.79 -0.70 1.72
C LYS A 164 -7.39 -0.59 1.14
N ILE A 165 -7.17 0.39 0.28
CA ILE A 165 -5.84 0.68 -0.25
C ILE A 165 -5.28 1.91 0.46
N ILE A 166 -4.08 1.78 1.03
CA ILE A 166 -3.39 2.86 1.74
C ILE A 166 -2.03 3.07 1.10
N GLU A 167 -1.77 4.30 0.69
CA GLU A 167 -0.46 4.71 0.19
C GLU A 167 0.34 5.38 1.30
N ILE A 168 1.55 4.89 1.55
CA ILE A 168 2.50 5.53 2.47
C ILE A 168 3.73 6.01 1.72
N ASP A 169 4.25 7.18 2.14
CA ASP A 169 5.53 7.69 1.65
C ASP A 169 6.67 6.97 2.37
N HIS A 170 7.44 6.19 1.64
CA HIS A 170 8.58 5.45 2.17
C HIS A 170 9.68 5.31 1.11
N ASP A 171 10.90 5.00 1.55
CA ASP A 171 12.00 4.68 0.64
C ASP A 171 11.76 3.36 -0.14
N SER A 172 12.60 3.08 -1.11
CA SER A 172 12.47 1.91 -2.00
C SER A 172 12.63 0.56 -1.29
N SER A 173 13.01 0.53 0.00
CA SER A 173 13.13 -0.70 0.79
C SER A 173 11.77 -1.31 1.15
N PHE A 174 10.69 -0.50 1.14
CA PHE A 174 9.32 -0.95 1.31
C PHE A 174 8.60 -0.95 -0.05
N SER A 175 7.91 -2.02 -0.38
CA SER A 175 7.05 -2.09 -1.57
C SER A 175 5.56 -2.12 -1.20
N GLY A 176 5.16 -3.08 -0.36
CA GLY A 176 3.79 -3.22 0.09
C GLY A 176 3.69 -4.24 1.20
N THR A 177 2.50 -4.32 1.76
CA THR A 177 2.08 -5.34 2.73
C THR A 177 0.57 -5.41 2.76
N CYS A 178 0.03 -6.52 3.22
CA CYS A 178 -1.41 -6.66 3.42
C CYS A 178 -1.73 -7.13 4.82
N ASN A 179 -2.96 -6.84 5.25
CA ASN A 179 -3.49 -7.30 6.51
C ASN A 179 -5.02 -7.21 6.54
N GLU A 180 -5.59 -7.55 7.68
CA GLU A 180 -7.00 -7.38 7.98
C GLU A 180 -7.16 -6.40 9.15
N ALA A 181 -8.05 -5.43 8.99
CA ALA A 181 -8.42 -4.47 10.04
C ALA A 181 -9.93 -4.31 10.10
N GLY A 182 -10.52 -4.56 11.29
CA GLY A 182 -11.96 -4.47 11.48
C GLY A 182 -12.76 -5.43 10.59
N GLY A 183 -12.20 -6.60 10.26
CA GLY A 183 -12.84 -7.58 9.36
C GLY A 183 -12.76 -7.21 7.87
N LEU A 184 -11.94 -6.23 7.50
CA LEU A 184 -11.77 -5.79 6.11
C LEU A 184 -10.30 -5.96 5.67
N PRO A 185 -10.07 -6.41 4.44
CA PRO A 185 -8.73 -6.51 3.89
C PRO A 185 -8.15 -5.12 3.64
N VAL A 186 -6.91 -4.94 4.05
CA VAL A 186 -6.13 -3.71 3.87
C VAL A 186 -4.86 -4.05 3.11
N ILE A 187 -4.60 -3.33 2.04
CA ILE A 187 -3.35 -3.39 1.28
C ILE A 187 -2.66 -2.04 1.41
N VAL A 188 -1.42 -2.07 1.83
CA VAL A 188 -0.58 -0.87 1.97
C VAL A 188 0.51 -0.92 0.92
N VAL A 189 0.69 0.15 0.18
CA VAL A 189 1.72 0.25 -0.87
C VAL A 189 2.54 1.52 -0.72
N ASN A 190 3.76 1.46 -1.22
CA ASN A 190 4.63 2.64 -1.28
C ASN A 190 4.13 3.59 -2.37
N LYS A 191 3.83 4.83 -1.99
CA LYS A 191 3.36 5.89 -2.87
C LYS A 191 4.34 6.21 -4.01
N ASN A 192 5.65 6.06 -3.75
CA ASN A 192 6.72 6.47 -4.65
C ASN A 192 7.07 5.46 -5.75
N MET A 193 6.35 4.34 -5.81
CA MET A 193 6.53 3.36 -6.89
C MET A 193 5.88 3.82 -8.19
N CYS A 194 6.50 3.46 -9.34
CA CYS A 194 5.83 3.57 -10.63
C CYS A 194 4.59 2.69 -10.69
N SER A 195 3.63 3.04 -11.53
CA SER A 195 2.32 2.39 -11.58
C SER A 195 2.40 0.91 -11.87
N GLU A 196 3.23 0.49 -12.80
CA GLU A 196 3.37 -0.93 -13.15
C GLU A 196 3.82 -1.78 -11.95
N ARG A 197 4.76 -1.27 -11.17
CA ARG A 197 5.22 -1.95 -9.96
C ARG A 197 4.16 -1.90 -8.85
N LYS A 198 3.48 -0.76 -8.70
CA LYS A 198 2.40 -0.59 -7.71
C LYS A 198 1.26 -1.57 -7.99
N ARG A 199 0.81 -1.68 -9.23
CA ARG A 199 -0.25 -2.61 -9.66
C ARG A 199 0.13 -4.06 -9.38
N LEU A 200 1.35 -4.47 -9.76
CA LEU A 200 1.84 -5.82 -9.47
C LEU A 200 1.88 -6.07 -7.96
N THR A 201 2.36 -5.11 -7.17
CA THR A 201 2.40 -5.22 -5.71
C THR A 201 1.00 -5.33 -5.12
N ILE A 202 0.03 -4.52 -5.56
CA ILE A 202 -1.36 -4.57 -5.08
C ILE A 202 -1.96 -5.97 -5.29
N PHE A 203 -1.84 -6.54 -6.49
CA PHE A 203 -2.37 -7.88 -6.73
C PHE A 203 -1.56 -9.00 -6.08
N HIS A 204 -0.25 -8.82 -5.89
CA HIS A 204 0.57 -9.73 -5.09
C HIS A 204 0.10 -9.77 -3.64
N GLU A 205 -0.11 -8.62 -3.02
CA GLU A 205 -0.63 -8.53 -1.65
C GLU A 205 -2.08 -9.06 -1.55
N LEU A 206 -2.90 -8.82 -2.57
CA LEU A 206 -4.22 -9.45 -2.65
C LEU A 206 -4.12 -10.98 -2.71
N GLY A 207 -3.15 -11.51 -3.44
CA GLY A 207 -2.85 -12.94 -3.46
C GLY A 207 -2.58 -13.49 -2.06
N HIS A 208 -1.85 -12.75 -1.23
CA HIS A 208 -1.61 -13.15 0.16
C HIS A 208 -2.89 -13.21 1.01
N LEU A 209 -3.86 -12.34 0.74
CA LEU A 209 -5.15 -12.32 1.44
C LEU A 209 -6.09 -13.45 0.98
N LEU A 210 -6.05 -13.80 -0.30
CA LEU A 210 -7.02 -14.73 -0.89
C LEU A 210 -6.53 -16.18 -0.94
N MET A 211 -5.21 -16.43 -1.04
CA MET A 211 -4.68 -17.78 -1.27
C MET A 211 -4.37 -18.54 0.01
N HIS A 212 -4.91 -19.76 0.08
CA HIS A 212 -4.46 -20.80 0.99
C HIS A 212 -3.57 -21.78 0.20
N CYS A 213 -2.26 -21.73 0.45
CA CYS A 213 -1.32 -22.64 -0.20
C CYS A 213 -1.19 -23.96 0.57
N ALA A 214 -1.07 -25.08 -0.14
CA ALA A 214 -0.76 -26.36 0.45
C ALA A 214 0.64 -26.36 1.10
N ASP A 215 0.89 -27.29 2.01
CA ASP A 215 2.18 -27.43 2.67
C ASP A 215 3.31 -27.66 1.65
N GLY A 216 4.41 -26.93 1.80
CA GLY A 216 5.56 -27.00 0.93
C GLY A 216 5.48 -26.18 -0.35
N VAL A 217 4.35 -25.51 -0.63
CA VAL A 217 4.20 -24.60 -1.77
C VAL A 217 4.78 -23.23 -1.42
N ASP A 218 5.61 -22.70 -2.32
CA ASP A 218 6.15 -21.34 -2.19
C ASP A 218 5.05 -20.29 -2.45
N LYS A 219 4.46 -19.78 -1.36
CA LYS A 219 3.38 -18.80 -1.42
C LYS A 219 3.80 -17.49 -2.11
N GLU A 220 5.04 -17.05 -1.92
CA GLU A 220 5.55 -15.82 -2.57
C GLU A 220 5.57 -15.99 -4.10
N LYS A 221 6.02 -17.16 -4.56
CA LYS A 221 5.99 -17.50 -5.99
C LYS A 221 4.55 -17.54 -6.51
N MET A 222 3.63 -18.16 -5.78
CA MET A 222 2.23 -18.25 -6.19
C MET A 222 1.55 -16.87 -6.24
N CYS A 223 1.83 -15.98 -5.28
CA CYS A 223 1.33 -14.61 -5.31
C CYS A 223 1.84 -13.84 -6.53
N ASN A 224 3.09 -14.04 -6.94
CA ASN A 224 3.63 -13.44 -8.17
C ASN A 224 2.94 -13.99 -9.44
N VAL A 225 2.70 -15.30 -9.51
CA VAL A 225 1.97 -15.93 -10.62
C VAL A 225 0.55 -15.39 -10.69
N PHE A 226 -0.15 -15.35 -9.57
CA PHE A 226 -1.49 -14.79 -9.44
C PHE A 226 -1.56 -13.34 -9.91
N ALA A 227 -0.69 -12.47 -9.39
CA ALA A 227 -0.67 -11.06 -9.73
C ALA A 227 -0.42 -10.81 -11.23
N ASN A 228 0.51 -11.56 -11.82
CA ASN A 228 0.78 -11.49 -13.25
C ASN A 228 -0.41 -11.96 -14.09
N GLU A 229 -1.12 -13.01 -13.65
CA GLU A 229 -2.28 -13.53 -14.36
C GLU A 229 -3.49 -12.62 -14.22
N VAL A 230 -3.66 -11.96 -13.04
CA VAL A 230 -4.67 -10.93 -12.85
C VAL A 230 -4.42 -9.73 -13.76
N LEU A 231 -3.19 -9.27 -13.88
CA LEU A 231 -2.88 -8.09 -14.72
C LEU A 231 -3.08 -8.36 -16.20
N ILE A 232 -2.63 -9.51 -16.70
CA ILE A 232 -2.83 -9.93 -18.10
C ILE A 232 -2.97 -11.46 -18.14
N PRO A 233 -4.14 -12.01 -18.52
CA PRO A 233 -4.33 -13.45 -18.68
C PRO A 233 -3.36 -14.05 -19.71
N SER A 234 -2.92 -15.29 -19.45
CA SER A 234 -1.96 -16.00 -20.29
C SER A 234 -2.44 -16.13 -21.74
N ASP A 235 -3.70 -16.46 -21.95
CA ASP A 235 -4.29 -16.59 -23.29
C ASP A 235 -4.35 -15.24 -24.00
N LYS A 236 -4.71 -14.17 -23.28
CA LYS A 236 -4.71 -12.81 -23.85
C LYS A 236 -3.31 -12.37 -24.25
N PHE A 237 -2.30 -12.66 -23.40
CA PHE A 237 -0.91 -12.36 -23.71
C PHE A 237 -0.45 -13.09 -24.99
N LYS A 238 -0.75 -14.38 -25.12
CA LYS A 238 -0.44 -15.16 -26.33
C LYS A 238 -1.15 -14.64 -27.57
N ASN A 239 -2.41 -14.22 -27.42
CA ASN A 239 -3.16 -13.62 -28.54
C ASN A 239 -2.53 -12.30 -29.02
N LEU A 240 -1.92 -11.51 -28.14
CA LEU A 240 -1.26 -10.25 -28.48
C LEU A 240 0.13 -10.45 -29.08
N ILE A 241 0.91 -11.42 -28.59
CA ILE A 241 2.31 -11.62 -28.97
C ILE A 241 2.48 -12.76 -29.97
N GLY A 242 1.63 -13.79 -29.90
CA GLY A 242 1.74 -15.06 -30.62
C GLY A 242 2.17 -16.22 -29.72
N GLU A 243 1.95 -17.44 -30.19
CA GLU A 243 2.20 -18.67 -29.43
C GLU A 243 3.71 -19.00 -29.29
N SER A 244 4.51 -18.66 -30.30
CA SER A 244 5.96 -18.92 -30.31
C SER A 244 6.68 -17.85 -31.12
N ARG A 245 7.71 -17.25 -30.55
CA ARG A 245 8.45 -16.14 -31.16
C ARG A 245 9.96 -16.35 -30.98
N HIS A 246 10.70 -16.03 -32.04
CA HIS A 246 12.17 -15.99 -31.95
C HIS A 246 12.61 -14.78 -31.08
N ASP A 247 11.95 -13.64 -31.24
CA ASP A 247 12.20 -12.39 -30.52
C ASP A 247 10.91 -11.57 -30.36
N ILE A 248 10.87 -10.71 -29.37
CA ILE A 248 9.81 -9.72 -29.13
C ILE A 248 10.49 -8.36 -29.06
N SER A 249 10.00 -7.42 -29.86
CA SER A 249 10.57 -6.06 -29.85
C SER A 249 10.16 -5.29 -28.60
N LEU A 250 11.02 -4.35 -28.17
CA LEU A 250 10.70 -3.47 -27.04
C LEU A 250 9.43 -2.65 -27.30
N VAL A 251 9.20 -2.24 -28.56
CA VAL A 251 8.00 -1.46 -28.92
C VAL A 251 6.71 -2.26 -28.72
N GLU A 252 6.70 -3.56 -29.08
CA GLU A 252 5.55 -4.44 -28.81
C GLU A 252 5.28 -4.56 -27.32
N LEU A 253 6.34 -4.79 -26.51
CA LEU A 253 6.21 -4.90 -25.05
C LEU A 253 5.74 -3.59 -24.41
N GLN A 254 6.24 -2.45 -24.88
CA GLN A 254 5.82 -1.14 -24.41
C GLN A 254 4.37 -0.80 -24.79
N ALA A 255 3.87 -1.30 -25.91
CA ALA A 255 2.46 -1.17 -26.27
C ALA A 255 1.56 -1.88 -25.24
N ILE A 256 1.91 -3.13 -24.88
CA ILE A 256 1.21 -3.89 -23.84
C ILE A 256 1.37 -3.23 -22.46
N GLN A 257 2.56 -2.71 -22.15
CA GLN A 257 2.79 -1.96 -20.90
C GLN A 257 1.83 -0.77 -20.77
N ARG A 258 1.64 0.01 -21.82
CA ARG A 258 0.70 1.15 -21.84
C ARG A 258 -0.75 0.75 -21.70
N GLU A 259 -1.12 -0.40 -22.24
CA GLU A 259 -2.51 -0.89 -22.19
C GLU A 259 -2.82 -1.58 -20.84
N TYR A 260 -1.94 -2.50 -20.39
CA TYR A 260 -2.19 -3.36 -19.24
C TYR A 260 -1.55 -2.87 -17.94
N GLY A 261 -0.69 -1.87 -17.97
CA GLY A 261 0.01 -1.36 -16.80
C GLY A 261 0.91 -2.42 -16.13
N ILE A 262 1.63 -3.21 -16.93
CA ILE A 262 2.56 -4.24 -16.49
C ILE A 262 3.95 -3.96 -17.07
N SER A 263 5.00 -4.11 -16.27
CA SER A 263 6.35 -3.76 -16.71
C SER A 263 6.89 -4.67 -17.81
N VAL A 264 7.77 -4.13 -18.66
CA VAL A 264 8.46 -4.90 -19.72
C VAL A 264 9.17 -6.13 -19.15
N ASP A 265 9.83 -6.01 -17.99
CA ASP A 265 10.47 -7.15 -17.34
C ASP A 265 9.45 -8.27 -16.98
N ALA A 266 8.30 -7.90 -16.43
CA ALA A 266 7.25 -8.87 -16.08
C ALA A 266 6.66 -9.53 -17.34
N LEU A 267 6.50 -8.80 -18.44
CA LEU A 267 6.07 -9.36 -19.73
C LEU A 267 7.10 -10.33 -20.30
N MET A 268 8.40 -10.03 -20.19
CA MET A 268 9.46 -10.93 -20.62
C MET A 268 9.54 -12.22 -19.78
N VAL A 269 9.32 -12.11 -18.45
CA VAL A 269 9.19 -13.27 -17.55
C VAL A 269 7.99 -14.13 -17.98
N LYS A 270 6.83 -13.50 -18.24
CA LYS A 270 5.63 -14.21 -18.69
C LYS A 270 5.84 -14.89 -20.04
N ALA A 271 6.50 -14.23 -20.98
CA ALA A 271 6.83 -14.82 -22.29
C ALA A 271 7.71 -16.09 -22.16
N ALA A 272 8.68 -16.07 -21.26
CA ALA A 272 9.53 -17.25 -20.97
C ALA A 272 8.72 -18.36 -20.28
N GLN A 273 7.94 -18.04 -19.24
CA GLN A 273 7.10 -18.99 -18.53
C GLN A 273 6.06 -19.70 -19.41
N LEU A 274 5.54 -18.99 -20.40
CA LEU A 274 4.58 -19.52 -21.39
C LEU A 274 5.24 -20.21 -22.59
N ASN A 275 6.58 -20.31 -22.61
CA ASN A 275 7.37 -20.84 -23.72
C ASN A 275 7.14 -20.08 -25.05
N VAL A 276 6.68 -18.83 -24.99
CA VAL A 276 6.58 -17.95 -26.18
C VAL A 276 7.97 -17.64 -26.72
N ILE A 277 8.94 -17.44 -25.83
CA ILE A 277 10.36 -17.33 -26.15
C ILE A 277 11.17 -18.40 -25.45
N THR A 278 12.34 -18.71 -25.99
CA THR A 278 13.26 -19.69 -25.39
C THR A 278 14.00 -19.10 -24.18
N ASP A 279 14.45 -19.94 -23.24
CA ASP A 279 15.31 -19.54 -22.11
C ASP A 279 16.58 -18.85 -22.54
N ARG A 280 17.16 -19.27 -23.69
CA ARG A 280 18.32 -18.61 -24.29
C ARG A 280 18.01 -17.16 -24.67
N ARG A 281 16.82 -16.90 -25.24
CA ARG A 281 16.40 -15.54 -25.59
C ARG A 281 16.13 -14.69 -24.36
N PHE A 282 15.47 -15.25 -23.35
CA PHE A 282 15.25 -14.59 -22.06
C PHE A 282 16.57 -14.22 -21.37
N THR A 283 17.53 -15.14 -21.34
CA THR A 283 18.88 -14.87 -20.81
C THR A 283 19.59 -13.76 -21.61
N SER A 284 19.47 -13.78 -22.94
CA SER A 284 20.03 -12.73 -23.81
C SER A 284 19.43 -11.35 -23.54
N TYR A 285 18.13 -11.27 -23.27
CA TYR A 285 17.46 -10.04 -22.87
C TYR A 285 18.07 -9.46 -21.58
N HIS A 286 18.24 -10.26 -20.54
CA HIS A 286 18.85 -9.79 -19.29
C HIS A 286 20.31 -9.37 -19.45
N LYS A 287 21.09 -10.10 -20.26
CA LYS A 287 22.46 -9.71 -20.59
C LYS A 287 22.50 -8.36 -21.31
N LYS A 288 21.63 -8.14 -22.29
CA LYS A 288 21.52 -6.88 -23.02
C LYS A 288 21.10 -5.73 -22.08
N LYS A 289 20.10 -5.96 -21.23
CA LYS A 289 19.64 -4.97 -20.23
C LYS A 289 20.76 -4.55 -19.28
N ASN A 290 21.56 -5.50 -18.80
CA ASN A 290 22.68 -5.21 -17.89
C ASN A 290 23.89 -4.55 -18.57
N ALA A 291 24.11 -4.83 -19.87
CA ALA A 291 25.24 -4.32 -20.60
C ALA A 291 25.03 -2.92 -21.22
N LEU A 292 23.79 -2.54 -21.52
CA LEU A 292 23.45 -1.32 -22.24
C LEU A 292 22.57 -0.39 -21.39
N PRO A 293 23.15 0.69 -20.79
CA PRO A 293 22.40 1.64 -19.96
C PRO A 293 21.18 2.23 -20.67
N THR A 294 21.29 2.63 -21.92
CA THR A 294 20.18 3.20 -22.71
C THR A 294 19.03 2.21 -22.91
N PHE A 295 19.34 0.93 -23.11
CA PHE A 295 18.33 -0.12 -23.20
C PHE A 295 17.68 -0.37 -21.85
N LYS A 296 18.47 -0.36 -20.77
CA LYS A 296 17.97 -0.49 -19.41
C LYS A 296 17.00 0.65 -19.07
N GLU A 297 17.36 1.89 -19.35
CA GLU A 297 16.49 3.06 -19.13
C GLU A 297 15.18 2.93 -19.90
N ALA A 298 15.24 2.52 -21.19
CA ALA A 298 14.06 2.33 -22.01
C ALA A 298 13.14 1.19 -21.51
N VAL A 299 13.70 0.11 -20.93
CA VAL A 299 12.95 -0.99 -20.33
C VAL A 299 12.31 -0.59 -18.99
N GLU A 300 13.01 0.19 -18.18
CA GLU A 300 12.59 0.61 -16.84
C GLU A 300 11.69 1.85 -16.87
N GLN A 301 11.52 2.48 -18.01
CA GLN A 301 10.63 3.63 -18.16
C GLN A 301 9.19 3.24 -17.86
N SER A 302 8.57 3.96 -16.92
CA SER A 302 7.13 3.84 -16.67
C SER A 302 6.36 4.54 -17.80
N LEU A 303 5.43 3.82 -18.40
CA LEU A 303 4.60 4.30 -19.51
C LEU A 303 3.11 4.26 -19.20
N TYR A 304 2.73 3.74 -18.02
CA TYR A 304 1.36 3.71 -17.55
C TYR A 304 1.06 4.94 -16.67
N PRO A 305 -0.13 5.53 -16.76
CA PRO A 305 -0.50 6.65 -15.91
C PRO A 305 -0.35 6.33 -14.42
N MET A 306 0.04 7.33 -13.62
CA MET A 306 0.19 7.14 -12.19
C MET A 306 -1.16 6.88 -11.54
N GLU A 307 -1.24 5.79 -10.76
CA GLU A 307 -2.41 5.46 -9.96
C GLU A 307 -2.21 5.90 -8.50
N HIS A 308 -3.23 6.56 -7.96
CA HIS A 308 -3.31 6.95 -6.54
C HIS A 308 -4.68 6.63 -5.97
N THR A 309 -4.75 6.38 -4.66
CA THR A 309 -6.03 6.30 -3.96
C THR A 309 -6.56 7.71 -3.67
N PHE A 310 -7.80 7.96 -4.09
CA PHE A 310 -8.51 9.21 -3.82
C PHE A 310 -9.74 9.00 -2.93
N ARG A 311 -10.07 7.75 -2.63
CA ARG A 311 -11.32 7.43 -1.92
C ARG A 311 -11.35 8.04 -0.52
N PHE A 312 -10.26 7.94 0.24
CA PHE A 312 -10.17 8.54 1.57
C PHE A 312 -10.36 10.06 1.53
N GLU A 313 -9.61 10.74 0.67
CA GLU A 313 -9.70 12.19 0.52
C GLU A 313 -11.10 12.62 0.07
N ARG A 314 -11.69 11.92 -0.89
CA ARG A 314 -13.06 12.13 -1.38
C ARG A 314 -14.10 11.97 -0.27
N LEU A 315 -13.94 10.98 0.62
CA LEU A 315 -14.83 10.78 1.77
C LEU A 315 -14.73 11.93 2.77
N VAL A 316 -13.52 12.42 3.05
CA VAL A 316 -13.30 13.56 3.94
C VAL A 316 -13.96 14.83 3.37
N TYR A 317 -13.74 15.14 2.09
CA TYR A 317 -14.38 16.29 1.45
C TYR A 317 -15.90 16.13 1.34
N ARG A 318 -16.41 14.92 1.11
CA ARG A 318 -17.84 14.64 1.15
C ARG A 318 -18.44 14.96 2.52
N ALA A 319 -17.79 14.50 3.61
CA ALA A 319 -18.26 14.76 4.96
C ALA A 319 -18.21 16.26 5.30
N LEU A 320 -17.18 16.97 4.82
CA LEU A 320 -17.05 18.41 5.00
C LEU A 320 -18.12 19.17 4.22
N ALA A 321 -18.35 18.85 2.96
CA ALA A 321 -19.38 19.49 2.12
C ALA A 321 -20.82 19.19 2.61
N SER A 322 -21.01 18.07 3.29
CA SER A 322 -22.28 17.73 3.96
C SER A 322 -22.40 18.30 5.39
N GLU A 323 -21.47 19.16 5.82
CA GLU A 323 -21.42 19.78 7.16
C GLU A 323 -21.40 18.77 8.32
N VAL A 324 -21.03 17.50 8.06
CA VAL A 324 -20.97 16.45 9.09
C VAL A 324 -19.68 16.57 9.92
N ILE A 325 -18.62 17.15 9.33
CA ILE A 325 -17.37 17.46 10.02
C ILE A 325 -16.99 18.93 9.81
N SER A 326 -16.21 19.46 10.76
CA SER A 326 -15.65 20.81 10.66
C SER A 326 -14.41 20.87 9.75
N TYR A 327 -14.04 22.07 9.29
CA TYR A 327 -12.77 22.32 8.59
C TYR A 327 -11.56 21.86 9.39
N SER A 328 -11.56 22.09 10.71
CA SER A 328 -10.47 21.63 11.60
C SER A 328 -10.37 20.09 11.61
N LYS A 329 -11.52 19.38 11.64
CA LYS A 329 -11.54 17.91 11.58
C LYS A 329 -11.04 17.40 10.23
N ALA A 330 -11.50 17.99 9.13
CA ALA A 330 -11.02 17.64 7.78
C ALA A 330 -9.51 17.87 7.65
N ALA A 331 -9.02 19.02 8.13
CA ALA A 331 -7.59 19.35 8.16
C ALA A 331 -6.76 18.36 8.99
N ALA A 332 -7.31 17.86 10.10
CA ALA A 332 -6.66 16.84 10.94
C ALA A 332 -6.62 15.48 10.26
N LEU A 333 -7.69 15.07 9.56
CA LEU A 333 -7.76 13.80 8.84
C LEU A 333 -6.83 13.77 7.63
N LEU A 334 -6.75 14.89 6.88
CA LEU A 334 -5.95 15.02 5.67
C LEU A 334 -4.49 15.41 5.91
N ASP A 335 -4.08 15.66 7.16
CA ASP A 335 -2.77 16.22 7.53
C ASP A 335 -2.45 17.55 6.83
N LYS A 336 -3.49 18.28 6.37
CA LYS A 336 -3.41 19.60 5.72
C LYS A 336 -3.71 20.72 6.72
N SER A 337 -3.31 21.95 6.40
CA SER A 337 -3.77 23.12 7.15
C SER A 337 -5.25 23.42 6.85
N VAL A 338 -5.92 24.13 7.75
CA VAL A 338 -7.33 24.56 7.53
C VAL A 338 -7.46 25.44 6.28
N ASN A 339 -6.45 26.26 6.00
CA ASN A 339 -6.45 27.11 4.80
C ASN A 339 -6.35 26.28 3.52
N GLU A 340 -5.44 25.29 3.45
CA GLU A 340 -5.33 24.38 2.29
C GLU A 340 -6.65 23.64 2.03
N VAL A 341 -7.32 23.16 3.08
CA VAL A 341 -8.62 22.49 2.94
C VAL A 341 -9.68 23.45 2.42
N ARG A 342 -9.70 24.69 2.94
CA ARG A 342 -10.64 25.74 2.50
C ARG A 342 -10.41 26.13 1.05
N ASP A 343 -9.15 26.33 0.67
CA ASP A 343 -8.78 26.73 -0.69
C ASP A 343 -9.16 25.63 -1.69
N THR A 344 -8.93 24.37 -1.34
CA THR A 344 -9.34 23.24 -2.19
C THR A 344 -10.86 23.19 -2.38
N LEU A 345 -11.67 23.47 -1.35
CA LEU A 345 -13.13 23.48 -1.46
C LEU A 345 -13.63 24.69 -2.24
N ASN A 346 -12.98 25.85 -2.14
CA ASN A 346 -13.38 27.08 -2.84
C ASN A 346 -13.03 27.07 -4.34
N LEU A 347 -12.19 26.11 -4.80
CA LEU A 347 -11.89 25.90 -6.23
C LEU A 347 -13.02 25.18 -6.98
N MET A 348 -14.05 24.71 -6.27
CA MET A 348 -15.27 24.10 -6.80
C MET A 348 -16.40 25.14 -6.88
#